data_287397184a67c4c42edd5299fa2f676a
#
_entry.id   287397184a67c4c42edd5299fa2f676a
#
_cell.length_a   1.000
_cell.length_b   1.000
_cell.length_c   1.000
_cell.angle_alpha   90.00
_cell.angle_beta   90.00
_cell.angle_gamma   90.00
#
_symmetry.space_group_name_H-M   'P 1'
#
loop_
_entity.id
_entity.type
_entity.pdbx_description
1 polymer ?
#
loop_
_entity_poly.entity_id
_entity_poly.type
_entity_poly.pdbx_seq_one_letter_code
_entity_poly.pdbx_strand_id
1 'polypeptide(L)'
;MDRSVIKILIKSPKEDRIGKDMCLEIFGNNSFLCPVRALNKYLSERAKINKFNKDLPFFLKQNSKCMSGRDFNIILSELTAEVTENSNSIVKSHSLRAGVPSELAKQGADPLHIQGVGRWSSDAWKDYCKLGRKKRMNITDTLCASII
;
A
#
# COMPACT_ATOMS: atom_id res chain seq x y z
N MET A 1 23.30 -9.75 3.21
CA MET A 1 22.51 -9.06 4.25
C MET A 1 21.23 -9.84 4.42
N ASP A 2 21.07 -10.48 5.56
CA ASP A 2 19.87 -11.24 5.87
C ASP A 2 18.74 -10.21 6.15
N ARG A 3 17.74 -10.17 5.26
CA ARG A 3 16.62 -9.25 5.42
C ARG A 3 15.53 -9.96 6.20
N SER A 4 15.11 -9.38 7.31
CA SER A 4 13.94 -9.89 8.04
C SER A 4 12.72 -9.89 7.13
N VAL A 5 11.94 -10.98 7.15
CA VAL A 5 10.76 -11.18 6.30
C VAL A 5 9.56 -11.50 7.18
N ILE A 6 8.43 -10.87 6.89
CA ILE A 6 7.14 -11.25 7.45
C ILE A 6 6.30 -11.88 6.34
N LYS A 7 5.74 -13.06 6.64
CA LYS A 7 4.79 -13.75 5.76
C LYS A 7 3.37 -13.55 6.28
N ILE A 8 2.51 -12.99 5.44
CA ILE A 8 1.09 -12.78 5.75
C ILE A 8 0.27 -13.73 4.90
N LEU A 9 -0.43 -14.66 5.55
CA LEU A 9 -1.35 -15.56 4.89
C LEU A 9 -2.73 -14.88 4.80
N ILE A 10 -3.20 -14.65 3.57
CA ILE A 10 -4.55 -14.16 3.29
C ILE A 10 -5.39 -15.37 2.88
N LYS A 11 -6.34 -15.73 3.73
CA LYS A 11 -7.28 -16.82 3.45
C LYS A 11 -8.36 -16.33 2.49
N SER A 12 -8.63 -17.09 1.43
CA SER A 12 -9.69 -16.84 0.45
C SER A 12 -9.73 -15.37 -0.02
N PRO A 13 -8.69 -14.87 -0.69
CA PRO A 13 -8.69 -13.50 -1.18
C PRO A 13 -9.86 -13.29 -2.16
N LYS A 14 -10.48 -12.11 -2.12
CA LYS A 14 -11.70 -11.78 -2.87
C LYS A 14 -11.60 -11.99 -4.40
N GLU A 15 -10.39 -11.96 -4.92
CA GLU A 15 -10.08 -12.10 -6.36
C GLU A 15 -9.77 -13.56 -6.76
N ASP A 16 -9.64 -14.46 -5.80
CA ASP A 16 -9.34 -15.86 -6.08
C ASP A 16 -10.64 -16.68 -6.20
N ARG A 17 -11.04 -16.91 -7.44
CA ARG A 17 -12.19 -17.79 -7.77
C ARG A 17 -11.93 -19.26 -7.46
N ILE A 18 -10.70 -19.64 -7.13
CA ILE A 18 -10.26 -21.03 -6.92
C ILE A 18 -10.14 -21.35 -5.43
N GLY A 19 -10.30 -20.35 -4.54
CA GLY A 19 -10.24 -20.55 -3.08
C GLY A 19 -8.84 -20.85 -2.54
N LYS A 20 -7.77 -20.47 -3.27
CA LYS A 20 -6.40 -20.66 -2.82
C LYS A 20 -5.98 -19.55 -1.86
N ASP A 21 -5.41 -19.93 -0.75
CA ASP A 21 -4.78 -19.00 0.17
C ASP A 21 -3.58 -18.29 -0.50
N MET A 22 -3.41 -17.02 -0.21
CA MET A 22 -2.32 -16.22 -0.75
C MET A 22 -1.32 -15.87 0.35
N CYS A 23 -0.05 -16.15 0.13
CA CYS A 23 1.02 -15.73 1.01
C CYS A 23 1.68 -14.46 0.48
N LEU A 24 1.71 -13.40 1.31
CA LEU A 24 2.43 -12.17 1.05
C LEU A 24 3.71 -12.13 1.84
N GLU A 25 4.82 -11.83 1.16
CA GLU A 25 6.10 -11.57 1.80
C GLU A 25 6.36 -10.06 1.88
N ILE A 26 6.65 -9.58 3.07
CA ILE A 26 7.02 -8.20 3.34
C ILE A 26 8.45 -8.19 3.86
N PHE A 27 9.34 -7.54 3.12
CA PHE A 27 10.76 -7.48 3.45
C PHE A 27 11.08 -6.27 4.32
N GLY A 28 11.91 -6.49 5.33
CA GLY A 28 12.48 -5.43 6.14
C GLY A 28 13.46 -4.57 5.34
N ASN A 29 13.62 -3.34 5.76
CA ASN A 29 14.61 -2.41 5.25
C ASN A 29 15.26 -1.62 6.40
N ASN A 30 16.34 -0.90 6.12
CA ASN A 30 17.05 -0.10 7.13
C ASN A 30 16.42 1.29 7.36
N SER A 31 15.34 1.61 6.62
CA SER A 31 14.64 2.88 6.79
C SER A 31 13.86 2.92 8.11
N PHE A 32 13.66 4.11 8.64
CA PHE A 32 12.77 4.28 9.78
C PHE A 32 11.30 3.88 9.44
N LEU A 33 10.92 3.95 8.18
CA LEU A 33 9.62 3.49 7.65
C LEU A 33 9.58 1.97 7.34
N CYS A 34 10.39 1.17 8.04
CA CYS A 34 10.42 -0.27 7.84
C CYS A 34 9.10 -0.94 8.24
N PRO A 35 8.37 -1.60 7.31
CA PRO A 35 7.08 -2.23 7.59
C PRO A 35 7.21 -3.40 8.56
N VAL A 36 8.31 -4.13 8.52
CA VAL A 36 8.57 -5.25 9.45
C VAL A 36 8.73 -4.73 10.88
N ARG A 37 9.46 -3.62 11.07
CA ARG A 37 9.63 -3.00 12.38
C ARG A 37 8.30 -2.46 12.92
N ALA A 38 7.52 -1.80 12.07
CA ALA A 38 6.20 -1.27 12.44
C ALA A 38 5.26 -2.41 12.88
N LEU A 39 5.24 -3.51 12.14
CA LEU A 39 4.40 -4.66 12.48
C LEU A 39 4.85 -5.36 13.76
N ASN A 40 6.15 -5.54 13.97
CA ASN A 40 6.68 -6.12 15.21
C ASN A 40 6.34 -5.25 16.42
N LYS A 41 6.43 -3.91 16.29
CA LYS A 41 5.99 -2.99 17.34
C LYS A 41 4.49 -3.14 17.64
N TYR A 42 3.66 -3.20 16.60
CA TYR A 42 2.23 -3.43 16.76
C TYR A 42 1.96 -4.75 17.50
N LEU A 43 2.61 -5.84 17.10
CA LEU A 43 2.43 -7.16 17.72
C LEU A 43 2.85 -7.17 19.20
N SER A 44 3.94 -6.48 19.55
CA SER A 44 4.38 -6.37 20.95
C SER A 44 3.36 -5.59 21.80
N GLU A 45 2.80 -4.49 21.30
CA GLU A 45 1.76 -3.75 22.01
C GLU A 45 0.46 -4.57 22.13
N ARG A 46 0.07 -5.25 21.06
CA ARG A 46 -1.09 -6.14 21.08
C ARG A 46 -0.97 -7.26 22.11
N ALA A 47 0.22 -7.85 22.26
CA ALA A 47 0.48 -8.91 23.24
C ALA A 47 0.29 -8.45 24.68
N LYS A 48 0.55 -7.18 24.98
CA LYS A 48 0.30 -6.58 26.30
C LYS A 48 -1.19 -6.47 26.64
N ILE A 49 -2.02 -6.20 25.63
CA ILE A 49 -3.46 -5.94 25.82
C ILE A 49 -4.25 -7.26 25.84
N ASN A 50 -3.97 -8.15 24.94
CA ASN A 50 -4.75 -9.38 24.73
C ASN A 50 -3.82 -10.57 24.45
N LYS A 51 -3.33 -11.26 25.47
CA LYS A 51 -2.51 -12.47 25.35
C LYS A 51 -2.87 -13.31 24.11
N PHE A 52 -2.33 -13.00 22.97
CA PHE A 52 -2.47 -13.56 21.63
C PHE A 52 -3.69 -14.53 21.46
N ASN A 53 -4.91 -14.00 21.54
CA ASN A 53 -6.10 -14.80 21.23
C ASN A 53 -6.22 -14.91 19.70
N LYS A 54 -6.11 -16.15 19.18
CA LYS A 54 -6.18 -16.46 17.74
C LYS A 54 -7.56 -16.21 17.14
N ASP A 55 -8.61 -16.15 17.97
CA ASP A 55 -9.99 -15.95 17.54
C ASP A 55 -10.31 -14.47 17.29
N LEU A 56 -9.42 -13.58 17.73
CA LEU A 56 -9.59 -12.14 17.50
C LEU A 56 -9.00 -11.72 16.16
N PRO A 57 -9.60 -10.72 15.48
CA PRO A 57 -9.06 -10.14 14.27
C PRO A 57 -7.63 -9.65 14.46
N PHE A 58 -6.85 -9.68 13.37
CA PHE A 58 -5.43 -9.30 13.44
C PHE A 58 -5.26 -7.84 13.86
N PHE A 59 -6.02 -6.91 13.29
CA PHE A 59 -5.95 -5.50 13.67
C PHE A 59 -7.07 -5.13 14.65
N LEU A 60 -6.65 -4.69 15.83
CA LEU A 60 -7.55 -4.27 16.93
C LEU A 60 -7.33 -2.80 17.26
N LYS A 61 -8.41 -2.16 17.70
CA LYS A 61 -8.39 -0.86 18.38
C LYS A 61 -7.93 -1.03 19.83
N GLN A 62 -7.59 0.07 20.51
CA GLN A 62 -7.21 0.04 21.93
C GLN A 62 -8.25 -0.60 22.84
N ASN A 63 -9.53 -0.48 22.49
CA ASN A 63 -10.64 -1.09 23.23
C ASN A 63 -10.90 -2.56 22.85
N SER A 64 -9.92 -3.24 22.23
CA SER A 64 -9.99 -4.63 21.79
C SER A 64 -11.05 -4.95 20.73
N LYS A 65 -11.73 -3.94 20.17
CA LYS A 65 -12.65 -4.14 19.05
C LYS A 65 -11.90 -4.23 17.73
N CYS A 66 -12.48 -4.95 16.78
CA CYS A 66 -11.94 -5.03 15.40
C CYS A 66 -11.80 -3.61 14.80
N MET A 67 -10.68 -3.37 14.14
CA MET A 67 -10.49 -2.17 13.33
C MET A 67 -11.21 -2.36 12.00
N SER A 68 -12.24 -1.58 11.74
CA SER A 68 -12.95 -1.58 10.47
C SER A 68 -12.21 -0.73 9.42
N GLY A 69 -12.53 -0.91 8.13
CA GLY A 69 -12.03 -0.03 7.07
C GLY A 69 -12.43 1.43 7.25
N ARG A 70 -13.59 1.68 7.90
CA ARG A 70 -14.02 3.03 8.26
C ARG A 70 -13.13 3.64 9.34
N ASP A 71 -12.83 2.90 10.40
CA ASP A 71 -11.91 3.34 11.46
C ASP A 71 -10.54 3.67 10.88
N PHE A 72 -10.02 2.80 10.00
CA PHE A 72 -8.73 3.03 9.33
C PHE A 72 -8.73 4.31 8.50
N ASN A 73 -9.79 4.56 7.73
CA ASN A 73 -9.90 5.77 6.92
C ASN A 73 -10.00 7.05 7.77
N ILE A 74 -10.64 7.00 8.94
CA ILE A 74 -10.68 8.14 9.88
C ILE A 74 -9.27 8.45 10.37
N ILE A 75 -8.57 7.45 10.90
CA ILE A 75 -7.18 7.62 11.38
C ILE A 75 -6.27 8.15 10.26
N LEU A 76 -6.41 7.61 9.05
CA LEU A 76 -5.61 8.04 7.91
C LEU A 76 -5.89 9.50 7.54
N SER A 77 -7.14 9.92 7.57
CA SER A 77 -7.54 11.31 7.31
C SER A 77 -6.97 12.28 8.35
N GLU A 78 -7.02 11.90 9.63
CA GLU A 78 -6.47 12.69 10.73
C GLU A 78 -4.96 12.86 10.59
N LEU A 79 -4.23 11.77 10.37
CA LEU A 79 -2.78 11.79 10.18
C LEU A 79 -2.34 12.61 8.96
N THR A 80 -3.14 12.61 7.89
CA THR A 80 -2.79 13.35 6.67
C THR A 80 -3.21 14.81 6.71
N ALA A 81 -4.20 15.18 7.51
CA ALA A 81 -4.62 16.56 7.69
C ALA A 81 -3.50 17.45 8.26
N GLU A 82 -2.67 16.89 9.14
CA GLU A 82 -1.52 17.59 9.71
C GLU A 82 -0.39 17.88 8.70
N VAL A 83 -0.34 17.09 7.62
CA VAL A 83 0.75 17.17 6.62
C VAL A 83 0.32 17.91 5.36
N THR A 84 -0.99 17.93 5.06
CA THR A 84 -1.53 18.61 3.88
C THR A 84 -2.07 19.99 4.26
N GLU A 85 -1.30 21.03 4.03
CA GLU A 85 -1.73 22.44 4.22
C GLU A 85 -2.97 22.82 3.38
N ASN A 86 -3.26 22.05 2.33
CA ASN A 86 -4.43 22.19 1.48
C ASN A 86 -5.50 21.14 1.83
N SER A 87 -6.38 21.50 2.72
CA SER A 87 -7.37 20.68 3.42
C SER A 87 -8.47 19.99 2.58
N ASN A 88 -8.41 20.04 1.24
CA ASN A 88 -9.45 19.45 0.40
C ASN A 88 -9.15 18.03 -0.12
N SER A 89 -7.96 17.48 0.12
CA SER A 89 -7.62 16.13 -0.31
C SER A 89 -7.78 15.12 0.81
N ILE A 90 -8.93 14.46 0.88
CA ILE A 90 -9.17 13.37 1.83
C ILE A 90 -8.41 12.12 1.37
N VAL A 91 -7.37 11.76 2.10
CA VAL A 91 -6.62 10.52 1.86
C VAL A 91 -7.37 9.35 2.51
N LYS A 92 -7.63 8.31 1.73
CA LYS A 92 -8.30 7.08 2.17
C LYS A 92 -7.42 5.86 1.83
N SER A 93 -7.78 4.69 2.33
CA SER A 93 -7.07 3.43 2.03
C SER A 93 -6.90 3.18 0.53
N HIS A 94 -7.89 3.56 -0.28
CA HIS A 94 -7.80 3.48 -1.74
C HIS A 94 -6.72 4.40 -2.33
N SER A 95 -6.49 5.57 -1.73
CA SER A 95 -5.42 6.49 -2.15
C SER A 95 -4.03 5.86 -1.98
N LEU A 96 -3.82 5.08 -0.92
CA LEU A 96 -2.57 4.34 -0.72
C LEU A 96 -2.37 3.29 -1.82
N ARG A 97 -3.45 2.57 -2.20
CA ARG A 97 -3.40 1.59 -3.29
C ARG A 97 -3.10 2.26 -4.63
N ALA A 98 -3.65 3.44 -4.88
CA ALA A 98 -3.43 4.20 -6.11
C ALA A 98 -2.05 4.88 -6.16
N GLY A 99 -1.50 5.24 -5.01
CA GLY A 99 -0.21 5.94 -4.90
C GLY A 99 0.98 5.09 -5.38
N VAL A 100 1.01 3.81 -5.01
CA VAL A 100 2.12 2.91 -5.37
C VAL A 100 2.32 2.78 -6.88
N PRO A 101 1.33 2.40 -7.70
CA PRO A 101 1.50 2.31 -9.15
C PRO A 101 1.81 3.67 -9.78
N SER A 102 1.22 4.74 -9.28
CA SER A 102 1.51 6.09 -9.78
C SER A 102 2.98 6.47 -9.55
N GLU A 103 3.53 6.14 -8.39
CA GLU A 103 4.93 6.44 -8.06
C GLU A 103 5.90 5.55 -8.85
N LEU A 104 5.63 4.25 -8.94
CA LEU A 104 6.43 3.34 -9.75
C LEU A 104 6.44 3.75 -11.24
N ALA A 105 5.30 4.17 -11.78
CA ALA A 105 5.21 4.67 -13.16
C ALA A 105 6.01 5.96 -13.36
N LYS A 106 6.03 6.86 -12.38
CA LYS A 106 6.88 8.07 -12.43
C LYS A 106 8.37 7.72 -12.47
N GLN A 107 8.77 6.71 -11.74
CA GLN A 107 10.15 6.20 -11.70
C GLN A 107 10.52 5.40 -12.96
N GLY A 108 9.58 5.13 -13.86
CA GLY A 108 9.81 4.39 -15.10
C GLY A 108 9.84 2.88 -14.91
N ALA A 109 9.23 2.36 -13.85
CA ALA A 109 9.13 0.93 -13.63
C ALA A 109 8.37 0.24 -14.76
N ASP A 110 8.78 -0.98 -15.06
CA ASP A 110 8.13 -1.83 -16.06
C ASP A 110 6.65 -2.08 -15.72
N PRO A 111 5.73 -2.07 -16.70
CA PRO A 111 4.31 -2.34 -16.52
C PRO A 111 3.99 -3.63 -15.79
N LEU A 112 4.71 -4.73 -16.10
CA LEU A 112 4.50 -6.02 -15.44
C LEU A 112 4.93 -5.97 -13.97
N HIS A 113 5.99 -5.20 -13.66
CA HIS A 113 6.42 -4.98 -12.29
C HIS A 113 5.35 -4.22 -11.50
N ILE A 114 4.80 -3.14 -12.06
CA ILE A 114 3.72 -2.36 -11.45
C ILE A 114 2.51 -3.25 -11.17
N GLN A 115 2.09 -4.04 -12.18
CA GLN A 115 0.98 -4.98 -12.06
C GLN A 115 1.22 -6.00 -10.95
N GLY A 116 2.42 -6.59 -10.91
CA GLY A 116 2.81 -7.59 -9.91
C GLY A 116 2.82 -7.05 -8.48
N VAL A 117 3.43 -5.89 -8.25
CA VAL A 117 3.48 -5.25 -6.93
C VAL A 117 2.07 -4.93 -6.41
N GLY A 118 1.19 -4.43 -7.27
CA GLY A 118 -0.20 -4.12 -6.91
C GLY A 118 -1.13 -5.32 -6.92
N ARG A 119 -0.66 -6.47 -7.41
CA ARG A 119 -1.42 -7.71 -7.54
C ARG A 119 -2.72 -7.52 -8.30
N TRP A 120 -2.65 -6.83 -9.44
CA TRP A 120 -3.80 -6.71 -10.34
C TRP A 120 -3.84 -7.88 -11.32
N SER A 121 -4.96 -8.56 -11.36
CA SER A 121 -5.26 -9.60 -12.35
C SER A 121 -5.64 -9.05 -13.73
N SER A 122 -5.88 -7.74 -13.81
CA SER A 122 -6.30 -7.03 -15.01
C SER A 122 -5.50 -5.74 -15.20
N ASP A 123 -5.75 -5.05 -16.32
CA ASP A 123 -5.14 -3.76 -16.65
C ASP A 123 -5.65 -2.56 -15.85
N ALA A 124 -6.53 -2.78 -14.86
CA ALA A 124 -7.11 -1.71 -14.03
C ALA A 124 -6.07 -0.83 -13.31
N TRP A 125 -4.84 -1.30 -13.14
CA TRP A 125 -3.74 -0.51 -12.59
C TRP A 125 -3.36 0.69 -13.47
N LYS A 126 -3.61 0.61 -14.79
CA LYS A 126 -3.31 1.69 -15.75
C LYS A 126 -4.07 2.98 -15.44
N ASP A 127 -5.28 2.87 -14.89
CA ASP A 127 -6.10 4.01 -14.50
C ASP A 127 -5.44 4.84 -13.38
N TYR A 128 -4.58 4.20 -12.58
CA TYR A 128 -3.83 4.85 -11.50
C TYR A 128 -2.49 5.44 -11.97
N CYS A 129 -1.96 4.98 -13.12
CA CYS A 129 -0.68 5.43 -13.66
C CYS A 129 -0.82 6.76 -14.42
N LYS A 130 -1.29 7.81 -13.75
CA LYS A 130 -1.40 9.14 -14.37
C LYS A 130 0.00 9.73 -14.56
N LEU A 131 0.38 9.90 -15.82
CA LEU A 131 1.60 10.63 -16.15
C LEU A 131 1.50 12.06 -15.66
N GLY A 132 2.42 12.48 -14.81
CA GLY A 132 2.51 13.85 -14.34
C GLY A 132 2.72 14.84 -15.52
N ARG A 133 2.29 16.10 -15.35
CA ARG A 133 2.39 17.15 -16.40
C ARG A 133 3.81 17.26 -16.98
N LYS A 134 4.84 17.23 -16.13
CA LYS A 134 6.25 17.33 -16.54
C LYS A 134 6.67 16.18 -17.48
N LYS A 135 6.25 14.94 -17.19
CA LYS A 135 6.58 13.78 -18.02
C LYS A 135 5.84 13.81 -19.36
N ARG A 136 4.62 14.34 -19.40
CA ARG A 136 3.87 14.56 -20.65
C ARG A 136 4.54 15.63 -21.52
N MET A 137 5.01 16.71 -20.91
CA MET A 137 5.76 17.76 -21.63
C MET A 137 7.04 17.19 -22.24
N ASN A 138 7.85 16.46 -21.47
CA ASN A 138 9.09 15.86 -21.99
C ASN A 138 8.84 14.89 -23.15
N ILE A 139 7.75 14.10 -23.14
CA ILE A 139 7.37 13.24 -24.26
C ILE A 139 7.07 14.09 -25.50
N THR A 140 6.33 15.17 -25.34
CA THR A 140 6.01 16.09 -26.46
C THR A 140 7.29 16.70 -27.04
N ASP A 141 8.20 17.19 -26.19
CA ASP A 141 9.46 17.77 -26.61
C ASP A 141 10.35 16.73 -27.35
N THR A 142 10.39 15.49 -26.86
CA THR A 142 11.14 14.40 -27.53
C THR A 142 10.53 14.06 -28.89
N LEU A 143 9.20 14.00 -28.99
CA LEU A 143 8.54 13.74 -30.28
C LEU A 143 8.77 14.89 -31.28
N CYS A 144 8.70 16.12 -30.82
CA CYS A 144 8.99 17.30 -31.70
C CYS A 144 10.45 17.31 -32.18
N ALA A 145 11.40 16.93 -31.32
CA ALA A 145 12.82 16.89 -31.69
C ALA A 145 13.15 15.73 -32.68
N SER A 146 12.32 14.69 -32.77
CA SER A 146 12.51 13.57 -33.68
C SER A 146 11.92 13.80 -35.09
N ILE A 147 11.26 14.92 -35.33
CA ILE A 147 10.59 15.25 -36.61
C ILE A 147 11.42 16.28 -37.42
N ILE A 148 12.50 16.84 -36.86
CA ILE A 148 13.46 17.74 -37.51
C ILE A 148 14.69 16.95 -37.93
#